data_aa639537be0cefb8f5d7fe0647f6b29a
#
_entry.id   aa639537be0cefb8f5d7fe0647f6b29a
#
_cell.length_a   1.000
_cell.length_b   1.000
_cell.length_c   1.000
_cell.angle_alpha   90.00
_cell.angle_beta   90.00
_cell.angle_gamma   90.00
#
_symmetry.space_group_name_H-M   'P 1'
#
loop_
_entity.id
_entity.type
_entity.pdbx_description
1 polymer ?
#
loop_
_entity_poly.entity_id
_entity_poly.type
_entity_poly.pdbx_seq_one_letter_code
_entity_poly.pdbx_strand_id
1 'polypeptide(L)'
;MGMTERPIVLQGTGVRKYFPVHTGFGKPKKYVKAVDGVDITIHEGEIYGLVGETGCGKSTLGRTLIRLTDPTDGNISVLGKDITKLNDKQMTDMRQKIQMVFQDPYTSLDPKQKVGDILMETLEIHGIGSKKDRLDIAMEIMGKVGLRPEHFYRYPHEFSGGQRQRVGLARALILNPKVIVCDEPVSALDVSIQAQIINLLQDLREKDNISFLFIAHDMSVVKYISDRIGV
;
A
#
# COMPACT_ATOMS: atom_id res chain seq x y z
N MET A 1 16.85 1.80 -20.74
CA MET A 1 17.38 1.10 -19.54
C MET A 1 16.46 -0.08 -19.25
N GLY A 2 16.96 -1.31 -19.25
CA GLY A 2 16.15 -2.50 -18.96
C GLY A 2 15.66 -2.47 -17.51
N MET A 3 14.53 -3.16 -17.20
CA MET A 3 13.97 -3.15 -15.83
C MET A 3 14.94 -3.61 -14.75
N THR A 4 15.79 -4.59 -15.06
CA THR A 4 16.81 -5.13 -14.14
C THR A 4 17.99 -4.16 -13.86
N GLU A 5 18.09 -3.06 -14.60
CA GLU A 5 19.13 -2.02 -14.40
C GLU A 5 18.62 -0.86 -13.51
N ARG A 6 17.31 -0.83 -13.17
CA ARG A 6 16.75 0.20 -12.30
C ARG A 6 17.08 -0.10 -10.82
N PRO A 7 17.22 0.93 -9.98
CA PRO A 7 17.44 0.75 -8.54
C PRO A 7 16.34 -0.12 -7.89
N ILE A 8 16.73 -0.92 -6.91
CA ILE A 8 15.79 -1.69 -6.08
C ILE A 8 15.21 -0.75 -5.03
N VAL A 9 13.88 -0.67 -4.98
CA VAL A 9 13.17 0.18 -4.01
C VAL A 9 12.55 -0.61 -2.85
N LEU A 10 12.20 -1.89 -3.09
CA LEU A 10 11.72 -2.81 -2.06
C LEU A 10 12.25 -4.21 -2.35
N GLN A 11 12.84 -4.83 -1.33
CA GLN A 11 13.33 -6.21 -1.43
C GLN A 11 12.98 -6.99 -0.16
N GLY A 12 12.46 -8.19 -0.35
CA GLY A 12 12.31 -9.22 0.68
C GLY A 12 13.17 -10.41 0.31
N THR A 13 13.91 -10.98 1.27
CA THR A 13 14.74 -12.17 1.08
C THR A 13 14.42 -13.19 2.17
N GLY A 14 13.97 -14.38 1.76
CA GLY A 14 13.60 -15.47 2.66
C GLY A 14 12.49 -15.08 3.64
N VAL A 15 11.59 -14.17 3.26
CA VAL A 15 10.56 -13.60 4.14
C VAL A 15 9.62 -14.70 4.64
N ARG A 16 9.47 -14.79 5.97
CA ARG A 16 8.54 -15.73 6.63
C ARG A 16 7.61 -14.98 7.58
N LYS A 17 6.34 -15.38 7.57
CA LYS A 17 5.37 -14.96 8.58
C LYS A 17 4.52 -16.12 9.03
N TYR A 18 4.68 -16.48 10.31
CA TYR A 18 3.95 -17.55 10.96
C TYR A 18 3.08 -17.00 12.08
N PHE A 19 1.84 -17.42 12.12
CA PHE A 19 0.90 -17.05 13.18
C PHE A 19 0.71 -18.23 14.15
N PRO A 20 0.87 -18.01 15.47
CA PRO A 20 0.64 -19.07 16.44
C PRO A 20 -0.84 -19.44 16.51
N VAL A 21 -1.13 -20.75 16.58
CA VAL A 21 -2.48 -21.28 16.79
C VAL A 21 -2.63 -21.64 18.27
N HIS A 22 -3.72 -21.20 18.90
CA HIS A 22 -4.05 -21.60 20.27
C HIS A 22 -4.39 -23.08 20.31
N THR A 23 -3.51 -23.90 20.90
CA THR A 23 -3.68 -25.37 21.00
C THR A 23 -4.16 -25.85 22.36
N GLY A 24 -4.41 -24.94 23.34
CA GLY A 24 -4.75 -25.27 24.73
C GLY A 24 -3.53 -25.56 25.62
N PHE A 25 -3.75 -25.59 26.93
CA PHE A 25 -2.69 -25.75 27.93
C PHE A 25 -1.95 -27.11 27.78
N GLY A 26 -0.63 -27.10 27.76
CA GLY A 26 0.19 -28.31 27.68
C GLY A 26 0.35 -28.95 26.29
N LYS A 27 -0.25 -28.39 25.22
CA LYS A 27 -0.09 -28.91 23.86
C LYS A 27 1.05 -28.19 23.11
N PRO A 28 1.73 -28.86 22.15
CA PRO A 28 2.76 -28.23 21.35
C PRO A 28 2.21 -27.06 20.55
N LYS A 29 3.00 -25.96 20.46
CA LYS A 29 2.63 -24.79 19.67
C LYS A 29 2.54 -25.17 18.19
N LYS A 30 1.39 -24.91 17.56
CA LYS A 30 1.19 -25.02 16.11
C LYS A 30 1.22 -23.63 15.50
N TYR A 31 1.61 -23.57 14.23
CA TYR A 31 1.70 -22.31 13.48
C TYR A 31 1.01 -22.45 12.13
N VAL A 32 0.31 -21.40 11.73
CA VAL A 32 -0.11 -21.20 10.34
C VAL A 32 1.03 -20.47 9.64
N LYS A 33 1.61 -21.11 8.65
CA LYS A 33 2.69 -20.54 7.81
C LYS A 33 2.04 -19.72 6.68
N ALA A 34 1.71 -18.48 6.95
CA ALA A 34 1.03 -17.62 5.98
C ALA A 34 1.98 -17.15 4.86
N VAL A 35 3.27 -16.97 5.18
CA VAL A 35 4.36 -16.71 4.23
C VAL A 35 5.54 -17.59 4.64
N ASP A 36 6.12 -18.36 3.72
CA ASP A 36 7.17 -19.35 4.03
C ASP A 36 8.34 -19.27 3.04
N GLY A 37 9.30 -18.37 3.31
CA GLY A 37 10.54 -18.25 2.57
C GLY A 37 10.41 -17.58 1.19
N VAL A 38 9.70 -16.46 1.12
CA VAL A 38 9.46 -15.73 -0.14
C VAL A 38 10.57 -14.72 -0.42
N ASP A 39 11.08 -14.76 -1.66
CA ASP A 39 11.96 -13.74 -2.22
C ASP A 39 11.18 -12.85 -3.19
N ILE A 40 11.32 -11.53 -3.04
CA ILE A 40 10.67 -10.55 -3.91
C ILE A 40 11.56 -9.32 -4.08
N THR A 41 11.60 -8.77 -5.28
CA THR A 41 12.34 -7.56 -5.59
C THR A 41 11.49 -6.66 -6.48
N ILE A 42 11.34 -5.40 -6.08
CA ILE A 42 10.62 -4.36 -6.83
C ILE A 42 11.60 -3.25 -7.17
N HIS A 43 11.63 -2.88 -8.45
CA HIS A 43 12.49 -1.83 -8.97
C HIS A 43 11.79 -0.48 -9.02
N GLU A 44 12.57 0.58 -9.13
CA GLU A 44 12.05 1.95 -9.22
C GLU A 44 11.15 2.14 -10.45
N GLY A 45 9.96 2.72 -10.25
CA GLY A 45 8.97 2.92 -11.31
C GLY A 45 8.41 1.61 -11.89
N GLU A 46 8.45 0.52 -11.13
CA GLU A 46 7.87 -0.78 -11.50
C GLU A 46 6.50 -0.97 -10.86
N ILE A 47 5.57 -1.55 -11.60
CA ILE A 47 4.37 -2.19 -11.02
C ILE A 47 4.62 -3.70 -11.02
N TYR A 48 4.90 -4.24 -9.83
CA TYR A 48 5.02 -5.69 -9.62
C TYR A 48 3.66 -6.25 -9.21
N GLY A 49 3.09 -7.11 -10.06
CA GLY A 49 1.82 -7.80 -9.79
C GLY A 49 2.03 -9.05 -8.94
N LEU A 50 1.23 -9.23 -7.90
CA LEU A 50 1.20 -10.45 -7.10
C LEU A 50 -0.19 -11.07 -7.20
N VAL A 51 -0.28 -12.27 -7.78
CA VAL A 51 -1.54 -12.98 -8.00
C VAL A 51 -1.51 -14.36 -7.35
N GLY A 52 -2.66 -14.89 -7.01
CA GLY A 52 -2.82 -16.23 -6.43
C GLY A 52 -4.18 -16.41 -5.80
N GLU A 53 -4.49 -17.61 -5.33
CA GLU A 53 -5.77 -17.94 -4.71
C GLU A 53 -6.05 -17.11 -3.45
N THR A 54 -7.33 -16.95 -3.12
CA THR A 54 -7.73 -16.29 -1.88
C THR A 54 -7.22 -17.08 -0.68
N GLY A 55 -6.60 -16.38 0.28
CA GLY A 55 -6.04 -17.02 1.49
C GLY A 55 -4.63 -17.60 1.34
N CYS A 56 -3.98 -17.53 0.16
CA CYS A 56 -2.60 -18.05 -0.01
C CYS A 56 -1.49 -17.18 0.61
N GLY A 57 -1.84 -16.06 1.26
CA GLY A 57 -0.86 -15.25 2.00
C GLY A 57 -0.42 -13.93 1.34
N LYS A 58 -0.96 -13.54 0.18
CA LYS A 58 -0.60 -12.31 -0.55
C LYS A 58 -0.68 -11.04 0.30
N SER A 59 -1.84 -10.80 0.91
CA SER A 59 -2.05 -9.63 1.80
C SER A 59 -1.13 -9.68 3.02
N THR A 60 -0.87 -10.88 3.55
CA THR A 60 0.10 -11.08 4.64
C THR A 60 1.50 -10.72 4.19
N LEU A 61 1.92 -11.15 2.99
CA LEU A 61 3.22 -10.79 2.42
C LEU A 61 3.32 -9.27 2.23
N GLY A 62 2.33 -8.63 1.61
CA GLY A 62 2.32 -7.17 1.41
C GLY A 62 2.47 -6.40 2.73
N ARG A 63 1.68 -6.77 3.76
CA ARG A 63 1.76 -6.16 5.10
C ARG A 63 3.10 -6.42 5.80
N THR A 64 3.69 -7.59 5.58
CA THR A 64 4.99 -7.95 6.15
C THR A 64 6.11 -7.15 5.50
N LEU A 65 6.10 -6.98 4.18
CA LEU A 65 7.11 -6.25 3.42
C LEU A 65 7.22 -4.76 3.82
N ILE A 66 6.12 -4.16 4.29
CA ILE A 66 6.14 -2.77 4.79
C ILE A 66 6.14 -2.68 6.32
N ARG A 67 6.32 -3.82 7.00
CA ARG A 67 6.33 -3.89 8.47
C ARG A 67 5.10 -3.30 9.17
N LEU A 68 3.92 -3.49 8.58
CA LEU A 68 2.65 -3.43 9.31
C LEU A 68 2.43 -4.68 10.14
N THR A 69 3.07 -5.77 9.75
CA THR A 69 3.15 -7.04 10.48
C THR A 69 4.60 -7.45 10.50
N ASP A 70 5.19 -7.63 11.69
CA ASP A 70 6.59 -8.02 11.79
C ASP A 70 6.83 -9.40 11.17
N PRO A 71 7.91 -9.60 10.40
CA PRO A 71 8.30 -10.91 9.88
C PRO A 71 8.67 -11.84 11.03
N THR A 72 8.46 -13.14 10.84
CA THR A 72 8.98 -14.18 11.75
C THR A 72 10.46 -14.44 11.48
N ASP A 73 10.86 -14.36 10.21
CA ASP A 73 12.23 -14.55 9.74
C ASP A 73 12.40 -13.93 8.34
N GLY A 74 13.64 -13.84 7.85
CA GLY A 74 14.00 -13.21 6.59
C GLY A 74 14.38 -11.74 6.74
N ASN A 75 14.80 -11.12 5.64
CA ASN A 75 15.25 -9.74 5.61
C ASN A 75 14.36 -8.91 4.68
N ILE A 76 14.11 -7.64 5.05
CA ILE A 76 13.35 -6.69 4.25
C ILE A 76 14.15 -5.39 4.15
N SER A 77 14.36 -4.90 2.94
CA SER A 77 14.99 -3.60 2.72
C SER A 77 14.14 -2.69 1.85
N VAL A 78 14.17 -1.39 2.15
CA VAL A 78 13.50 -0.32 1.41
C VAL A 78 14.52 0.75 1.07
N LEU A 79 14.64 1.09 -0.21
CA LEU A 79 15.63 2.05 -0.72
C LEU A 79 17.05 1.73 -0.24
N GLY A 80 17.40 0.44 -0.23
CA GLY A 80 18.71 -0.07 0.24
C GLY A 80 18.90 -0.10 1.76
N LYS A 81 17.93 0.36 2.55
CA LYS A 81 17.99 0.33 4.02
C LYS A 81 17.27 -0.88 4.56
N ASP A 82 17.96 -1.71 5.36
CA ASP A 82 17.32 -2.82 6.07
C ASP A 82 16.32 -2.25 7.10
N ILE A 83 15.05 -2.64 6.97
CA ILE A 83 13.98 -2.23 7.87
C ILE A 83 13.56 -3.35 8.83
N THR A 84 14.13 -4.54 8.72
CA THR A 84 13.66 -5.76 9.41
C THR A 84 13.59 -5.59 10.92
N LYS A 85 14.55 -4.89 11.52
CA LYS A 85 14.68 -4.73 12.98
C LYS A 85 14.67 -3.28 13.45
N LEU A 86 14.21 -2.34 12.61
CA LEU A 86 14.09 -0.94 13.01
C LEU A 86 13.10 -0.81 14.17
N ASN A 87 13.37 0.10 15.11
CA ASN A 87 12.41 0.47 16.15
C ASN A 87 11.31 1.39 15.57
N ASP A 88 10.24 1.62 16.35
CA ASP A 88 9.07 2.38 15.89
C ASP A 88 9.43 3.81 15.44
N LYS A 89 10.34 4.48 16.12
CA LYS A 89 10.81 5.84 15.75
C LYS A 89 11.49 5.82 14.38
N GLN A 90 12.37 4.85 14.15
CA GLN A 90 13.05 4.68 12.85
C GLN A 90 12.09 4.27 11.74
N MET A 91 11.05 3.48 12.07
CA MET A 91 10.00 3.09 11.13
C MET A 91 9.11 4.28 10.75
N THR A 92 8.92 5.27 11.60
CA THR A 92 8.14 6.48 11.27
C THR A 92 8.71 7.20 10.05
N ASP A 93 10.04 7.33 9.95
CA ASP A 93 10.71 7.92 8.80
C ASP A 93 10.54 7.05 7.53
N MET A 94 10.61 5.72 7.70
CA MET A 94 10.43 4.80 6.59
C MET A 94 8.98 4.75 6.09
N ARG A 95 8.00 4.91 6.98
CA ARG A 95 6.58 4.99 6.62
C ARG A 95 6.24 6.17 5.71
N GLN A 96 7.05 7.24 5.66
CA GLN A 96 6.91 8.28 4.64
C GLN A 96 7.26 7.76 3.24
N LYS A 97 8.15 6.78 3.12
CA LYS A 97 8.66 6.26 1.86
C LYS A 97 7.86 5.07 1.32
N ILE A 98 7.19 4.35 2.22
CA ILE A 98 6.37 3.17 1.91
C ILE A 98 4.97 3.33 2.49
N GLN A 99 3.98 3.15 1.64
CA GLN A 99 2.58 3.31 2.02
C GLN A 99 1.75 2.11 1.59
N MET A 100 0.51 2.02 2.09
CA MET A 100 -0.42 0.95 1.74
C MET A 100 -1.81 1.50 1.40
N VAL A 101 -2.38 0.96 0.33
CA VAL A 101 -3.79 1.09 0.01
C VAL A 101 -4.45 -0.24 0.35
N PHE A 102 -5.43 -0.20 1.25
CA PHE A 102 -6.09 -1.39 1.78
C PHE A 102 -7.25 -1.84 0.88
N GLN A 103 -7.57 -3.13 0.95
CA GLN A 103 -8.67 -3.77 0.23
C GLN A 103 -10.03 -3.13 0.51
N ASP A 104 -10.29 -2.82 1.78
CA ASP A 104 -11.53 -2.16 2.20
C ASP A 104 -11.26 -0.71 2.62
N PRO A 105 -11.62 0.26 1.77
CA PRO A 105 -11.47 1.66 2.11
C PRO A 105 -12.42 2.11 3.24
N TYR A 106 -13.49 1.37 3.52
CA TYR A 106 -14.43 1.67 4.61
C TYR A 106 -13.78 1.54 5.99
N THR A 107 -13.10 0.41 6.21
CA THR A 107 -12.46 0.12 7.49
C THR A 107 -11.15 0.89 7.68
N SER A 108 -10.59 1.42 6.59
CA SER A 108 -9.32 2.14 6.62
C SER A 108 -9.44 3.65 6.89
N LEU A 109 -10.64 4.21 6.79
CA LEU A 109 -10.91 5.64 7.02
C LEU A 109 -11.76 5.82 8.29
N ASP A 110 -11.44 6.79 9.13
CA ASP A 110 -12.29 7.12 10.29
C ASP A 110 -13.61 7.75 9.77
N PRO A 111 -14.77 7.10 9.99
CA PRO A 111 -16.05 7.60 9.50
C PRO A 111 -16.52 8.91 10.17
N LYS A 112 -15.88 9.29 11.29
CA LYS A 112 -16.19 10.50 12.05
C LYS A 112 -15.36 11.70 11.64
N GLN A 113 -14.33 11.52 10.83
CA GLN A 113 -13.46 12.58 10.33
C GLN A 113 -13.86 12.95 8.89
N LYS A 114 -13.71 14.24 8.53
CA LYS A 114 -13.82 14.68 7.14
C LYS A 114 -12.60 14.26 6.33
N VAL A 115 -12.76 14.07 5.04
CA VAL A 115 -11.66 13.67 4.15
C VAL A 115 -10.46 14.62 4.26
N GLY A 116 -10.70 15.93 4.31
CA GLY A 116 -9.64 16.92 4.49
C GLY A 116 -8.87 16.74 5.79
N ASP A 117 -9.58 16.46 6.89
CA ASP A 117 -8.94 16.24 8.20
C ASP A 117 -8.08 14.97 8.20
N ILE A 118 -8.59 13.87 7.61
CA ILE A 118 -7.83 12.61 7.43
C ILE A 118 -6.52 12.84 6.65
N LEU A 119 -6.57 13.64 5.58
CA LEU A 119 -5.40 13.94 4.76
C LEU A 119 -4.41 14.83 5.52
N MET A 120 -4.88 15.90 6.16
CA MET A 120 -4.03 16.83 6.89
C MET A 120 -3.41 16.21 8.14
N GLU A 121 -4.14 15.34 8.86
CA GLU A 121 -3.63 14.61 10.02
C GLU A 121 -2.40 13.77 9.67
N THR A 122 -2.41 13.12 8.49
CA THR A 122 -1.26 12.35 8.02
C THR A 122 0.00 13.21 7.91
N LEU A 123 -0.11 14.42 7.38
CA LEU A 123 1.00 15.40 7.32
C LEU A 123 1.40 15.90 8.70
N GLU A 124 0.42 16.09 9.58
CA GLU A 124 0.66 16.57 10.95
C GLU A 124 1.46 15.59 11.79
N ILE A 125 1.09 14.31 11.75
CA ILE A 125 1.81 13.22 12.44
C ILE A 125 3.28 13.18 12.04
N HIS A 126 3.58 13.48 10.77
CA HIS A 126 4.94 13.52 10.24
C HIS A 126 5.62 14.89 10.34
N GLY A 127 4.98 15.89 10.97
CA GLY A 127 5.53 17.23 11.15
C GLY A 127 5.76 18.02 9.85
N ILE A 128 5.00 17.72 8.80
CA ILE A 128 5.17 18.32 7.47
C ILE A 128 4.31 19.60 7.38
N GLY A 129 4.96 20.72 7.08
CA GLY A 129 4.33 21.99 6.77
C GLY A 129 3.50 22.66 7.89
N SER A 130 3.13 23.90 7.68
CA SER A 130 2.14 24.62 8.47
C SER A 130 0.73 24.14 8.16
N LYS A 131 -0.28 24.57 8.92
CA LYS A 131 -1.70 24.26 8.61
C LYS A 131 -2.12 24.69 7.21
N LYS A 132 -1.60 25.83 6.75
CA LYS A 132 -1.87 26.34 5.39
C LYS A 132 -1.21 25.45 4.34
N ASP A 133 0.06 25.09 4.53
CA ASP A 133 0.78 24.22 3.59
C ASP A 133 0.12 22.84 3.49
N ARG A 134 -0.35 22.29 4.62
CA ARG A 134 -1.08 21.01 4.65
C ARG A 134 -2.38 21.07 3.86
N LEU A 135 -3.13 22.18 3.94
CA LEU A 135 -4.32 22.37 3.16
C LEU A 135 -4.02 22.40 1.65
N ASP A 136 -2.99 23.15 1.26
CA ASP A 136 -2.59 23.29 -0.15
C ASP A 136 -2.12 21.92 -0.70
N ILE A 137 -1.32 21.18 0.05
CA ILE A 137 -0.91 19.81 -0.30
C ILE A 137 -2.11 18.87 -0.41
N ALA A 138 -3.04 18.91 0.54
CA ALA A 138 -4.22 18.06 0.52
C ALA A 138 -5.10 18.33 -0.70
N MET A 139 -5.30 19.61 -1.05
CA MET A 139 -6.05 19.99 -2.25
C MET A 139 -5.37 19.53 -3.54
N GLU A 140 -4.05 19.66 -3.63
CA GLU A 140 -3.27 19.18 -4.79
C GLU A 140 -3.42 17.66 -4.97
N ILE A 141 -3.22 16.90 -3.88
CA ILE A 141 -3.34 15.44 -3.92
C ILE A 141 -4.77 14.99 -4.26
N MET A 142 -5.79 15.65 -3.71
CA MET A 142 -7.18 15.39 -4.09
C MET A 142 -7.40 15.58 -5.59
N GLY A 143 -6.85 16.62 -6.17
CA GLY A 143 -6.89 16.87 -7.63
C GLY A 143 -6.18 15.74 -8.40
N LYS A 144 -5.01 15.30 -7.98
CA LYS A 144 -4.25 14.18 -8.60
C LYS A 144 -5.06 12.89 -8.67
N VAL A 145 -5.84 12.58 -7.64
CA VAL A 145 -6.68 11.36 -7.63
C VAL A 145 -8.08 11.58 -8.23
N GLY A 146 -8.35 12.76 -8.81
CA GLY A 146 -9.64 13.10 -9.46
C GLY A 146 -10.78 13.33 -8.47
N LEU A 147 -10.50 13.78 -7.26
CA LEU A 147 -11.48 14.28 -6.31
C LEU A 147 -11.67 15.79 -6.48
N ARG A 148 -12.89 16.27 -6.26
CA ARG A 148 -13.21 17.70 -6.36
C ARG A 148 -12.94 18.42 -5.05
N PRO A 149 -12.67 19.76 -5.06
CA PRO A 149 -12.38 20.52 -3.84
C PRO A 149 -13.49 20.44 -2.78
N GLU A 150 -14.77 20.40 -3.18
CA GLU A 150 -15.89 20.27 -2.25
C GLU A 150 -15.89 18.95 -1.47
N HIS A 151 -15.21 17.91 -1.99
CA HIS A 151 -15.05 16.63 -1.30
C HIS A 151 -14.19 16.72 -0.03
N PHE A 152 -13.38 17.75 0.11
CA PHE A 152 -12.55 18.01 1.29
C PHE A 152 -13.39 18.08 2.59
N TYR A 153 -14.59 18.64 2.50
CA TYR A 153 -15.48 18.88 3.65
C TYR A 153 -16.45 17.75 3.93
N ARG A 154 -16.44 16.67 3.13
CA ARG A 154 -17.35 15.54 3.25
C ARG A 154 -16.76 14.44 4.13
N TYR A 155 -17.66 13.63 4.68
CA TYR A 155 -17.31 12.41 5.43
C TYR A 155 -17.20 11.20 4.50
N PRO A 156 -16.41 10.16 4.86
CA PRO A 156 -16.24 8.96 4.03
C PRO A 156 -17.53 8.26 3.64
N HIS A 157 -18.55 8.27 4.49
CA HIS A 157 -19.84 7.64 4.20
C HIS A 157 -20.66 8.34 3.09
N GLU A 158 -20.32 9.59 2.74
CA GLU A 158 -20.97 10.37 1.66
C GLU A 158 -20.41 10.07 0.27
N PHE A 159 -19.44 9.15 0.15
CA PHE A 159 -18.75 8.81 -1.07
C PHE A 159 -19.19 7.47 -1.64
N SER A 160 -19.14 7.32 -2.99
CA SER A 160 -19.23 6.02 -3.64
C SER A 160 -17.99 5.14 -3.34
N GLY A 161 -18.06 3.83 -3.60
CA GLY A 161 -16.94 2.92 -3.43
C GLY A 161 -15.66 3.38 -4.14
N GLY A 162 -15.77 3.75 -5.40
CA GLY A 162 -14.64 4.26 -6.19
C GLY A 162 -14.10 5.60 -5.68
N GLN A 163 -14.96 6.50 -5.20
CA GLN A 163 -14.50 7.74 -4.58
C GLN A 163 -13.77 7.48 -3.26
N ARG A 164 -14.23 6.55 -2.42
CA ARG A 164 -13.51 6.15 -1.20
C ARG A 164 -12.15 5.54 -1.51
N GLN A 165 -12.06 4.74 -2.57
CA GLN A 165 -10.79 4.20 -3.03
C GLN A 165 -9.82 5.32 -3.42
N ARG A 166 -10.31 6.37 -4.10
CA ARG A 166 -9.52 7.57 -4.41
C ARG A 166 -9.07 8.33 -3.16
N VAL A 167 -9.91 8.40 -2.11
CA VAL A 167 -9.51 8.96 -0.79
C VAL A 167 -8.41 8.13 -0.16
N GLY A 168 -8.51 6.79 -0.19
CA GLY A 168 -7.46 5.88 0.29
C GLY A 168 -6.14 6.06 -0.46
N LEU A 169 -6.21 6.23 -1.79
CA LEU A 169 -5.05 6.56 -2.62
C LEU A 169 -4.47 7.94 -2.27
N ALA A 170 -5.31 8.98 -2.10
CA ALA A 170 -4.88 10.31 -1.70
C ALA A 170 -4.12 10.27 -0.36
N ARG A 171 -4.63 9.52 0.62
CA ARG A 171 -3.97 9.34 1.91
C ARG A 171 -2.61 8.65 1.79
N ALA A 172 -2.48 7.66 0.92
CA ALA A 172 -1.20 7.01 0.67
C ALA A 172 -0.22 7.93 -0.05
N LEU A 173 -0.70 8.76 -0.98
CA LEU A 173 0.13 9.64 -1.81
C LEU A 173 0.61 10.90 -1.09
N ILE A 174 -0.08 11.35 -0.04
CA ILE A 174 0.13 12.67 0.56
C ILE A 174 1.53 12.85 1.15
N LEU A 175 2.21 11.75 1.51
CA LEU A 175 3.59 11.73 2.01
C LEU A 175 4.62 11.61 0.89
N ASN A 176 4.22 11.65 -0.38
CA ASN A 176 5.08 11.47 -1.55
C ASN A 176 5.94 10.18 -1.44
N PRO A 177 5.32 9.00 -1.31
CA PRO A 177 6.03 7.75 -1.11
C PRO A 177 6.78 7.31 -2.37
N LYS A 178 7.76 6.42 -2.20
CA LYS A 178 8.48 5.77 -3.30
C LYS A 178 7.88 4.43 -3.68
N VAL A 179 7.23 3.77 -2.72
CA VAL A 179 6.58 2.47 -2.90
C VAL A 179 5.19 2.48 -2.27
N ILE A 180 4.21 1.96 -2.99
CA ILE A 180 2.86 1.74 -2.48
C ILE A 180 2.50 0.26 -2.64
N VAL A 181 2.09 -0.38 -1.56
CA VAL A 181 1.47 -1.71 -1.60
C VAL A 181 -0.04 -1.52 -1.76
N CYS A 182 -0.60 -2.00 -2.86
CA CYS A 182 -2.03 -2.00 -3.13
C CYS A 182 -2.60 -3.41 -2.87
N ASP A 183 -3.32 -3.57 -1.76
CA ASP A 183 -3.94 -4.84 -1.37
C ASP A 183 -5.37 -4.89 -1.94
N GLU A 184 -5.56 -5.59 -3.05
CA GLU A 184 -6.83 -5.73 -3.79
C GLU A 184 -7.57 -4.40 -4.03
N PRO A 185 -6.93 -3.36 -4.59
CA PRO A 185 -7.47 -1.99 -4.60
C PRO A 185 -8.72 -1.80 -5.48
N VAL A 186 -9.08 -2.81 -6.28
CA VAL A 186 -10.20 -2.73 -7.24
C VAL A 186 -11.22 -3.86 -7.10
N SER A 187 -11.03 -4.80 -6.16
CA SER A 187 -11.83 -6.03 -6.06
C SER A 187 -13.33 -5.82 -5.80
N ALA A 188 -13.69 -4.73 -5.14
CA ALA A 188 -15.07 -4.40 -4.77
C ALA A 188 -15.71 -3.31 -5.68
N LEU A 189 -15.10 -3.02 -6.84
CA LEU A 189 -15.53 -1.94 -7.72
C LEU A 189 -16.09 -2.46 -9.04
N ASP A 190 -17.00 -1.69 -9.65
CA ASP A 190 -17.50 -1.94 -11.00
C ASP A 190 -16.38 -1.84 -12.04
N VAL A 191 -16.48 -2.59 -13.14
CA VAL A 191 -15.46 -2.67 -14.20
C VAL A 191 -15.02 -1.30 -14.71
N SER A 192 -15.96 -0.36 -14.89
CA SER A 192 -15.65 0.98 -15.37
C SER A 192 -14.85 1.80 -14.34
N ILE A 193 -15.13 1.64 -13.07
CA ILE A 193 -14.41 2.29 -11.97
C ILE A 193 -13.05 1.63 -11.75
N GLN A 194 -12.97 0.28 -11.88
CA GLN A 194 -11.69 -0.44 -11.87
C GLN A 194 -10.72 0.12 -12.91
N ALA A 195 -11.18 0.27 -14.17
CA ALA A 195 -10.35 0.83 -15.24
C ALA A 195 -9.83 2.24 -14.90
N GLN A 196 -10.65 3.08 -14.28
CA GLN A 196 -10.24 4.43 -13.86
C GLN A 196 -9.16 4.40 -12.77
N ILE A 197 -9.27 3.49 -11.79
CA ILE A 197 -8.26 3.35 -10.73
C ILE A 197 -6.95 2.78 -11.32
N ILE A 198 -7.03 1.81 -12.21
CA ILE A 198 -5.87 1.22 -12.88
C ILE A 198 -5.11 2.28 -13.69
N ASN A 199 -5.82 3.08 -14.51
CA ASN A 199 -5.22 4.17 -15.27
C ASN A 199 -4.57 5.22 -14.34
N LEU A 200 -5.22 5.54 -13.22
CA LEU A 200 -4.64 6.44 -12.22
C LEU A 200 -3.33 5.90 -11.64
N LEU A 201 -3.24 4.59 -11.33
CA LEU A 201 -2.00 3.98 -10.84
C LEU A 201 -0.90 4.01 -11.89
N GLN A 202 -1.22 3.78 -13.17
CA GLN A 202 -0.26 3.90 -14.29
C GLN A 202 0.23 5.34 -14.45
N ASP A 203 -0.66 6.32 -14.39
CA ASP A 203 -0.32 7.75 -14.41
C ASP A 203 0.65 8.13 -13.28
N LEU A 204 0.38 7.68 -12.06
CA LEU A 204 1.23 7.92 -10.89
C LEU A 204 2.61 7.27 -11.03
N ARG A 205 2.67 6.05 -11.60
CA ARG A 205 3.95 5.41 -11.93
C ARG A 205 4.74 6.26 -12.94
N GLU A 206 4.10 6.71 -14.01
CA GLU A 206 4.77 7.39 -15.12
C GLU A 206 5.18 8.83 -14.76
N LYS A 207 4.31 9.57 -14.08
CA LYS A 207 4.50 11.00 -13.80
C LYS A 207 5.25 11.26 -12.50
N ASP A 208 4.96 10.47 -11.45
CA ASP A 208 5.53 10.66 -10.11
C ASP A 208 6.62 9.62 -9.78
N ASN A 209 6.92 8.69 -10.70
CA ASN A 209 7.92 7.61 -10.55
C ASN A 209 7.70 6.76 -9.29
N ILE A 210 6.43 6.47 -8.97
CA ILE A 210 6.05 5.64 -7.83
C ILE A 210 6.09 4.17 -8.26
N SER A 211 6.63 3.33 -7.39
CA SER A 211 6.65 1.88 -7.60
C SER A 211 5.49 1.22 -6.84
N PHE A 212 4.93 0.16 -7.40
CA PHE A 212 3.76 -0.50 -6.80
C PHE A 212 3.99 -2.00 -6.62
N LEU A 213 3.56 -2.53 -5.46
CA LEU A 213 3.20 -3.94 -5.32
C LEU A 213 1.68 -4.03 -5.45
N PHE A 214 1.21 -4.52 -6.59
CA PHE A 214 -0.21 -4.63 -6.91
C PHE A 214 -0.70 -6.06 -6.65
N ILE A 215 -1.44 -6.25 -5.56
CA ILE A 215 -2.00 -7.53 -5.16
C ILE A 215 -3.43 -7.64 -5.68
N ALA A 216 -3.74 -8.69 -6.43
CA ALA A 216 -5.10 -8.99 -6.86
C ALA A 216 -5.30 -10.51 -7.02
N HIS A 217 -6.57 -10.93 -7.13
CA HIS A 217 -6.92 -12.31 -7.45
C HIS A 217 -7.24 -12.50 -8.93
N ASP A 218 -7.52 -11.42 -9.68
CA ASP A 218 -7.81 -11.45 -11.11
C ASP A 218 -6.53 -11.32 -11.95
N MET A 219 -6.16 -12.41 -12.61
CA MET A 219 -4.99 -12.49 -13.47
C MET A 219 -5.08 -11.52 -14.68
N SER A 220 -6.28 -11.23 -15.17
CA SER A 220 -6.46 -10.34 -16.32
C SER A 220 -6.09 -8.91 -15.96
N VAL A 221 -6.53 -8.45 -14.79
CA VAL A 221 -6.20 -7.14 -14.25
C VAL A 221 -4.69 -7.04 -13.98
N VAL A 222 -4.10 -8.06 -13.34
CA VAL A 222 -2.66 -8.08 -13.05
C VAL A 222 -1.83 -8.04 -14.32
N LYS A 223 -2.17 -8.83 -15.33
CA LYS A 223 -1.47 -8.82 -16.63
C LYS A 223 -1.55 -7.47 -17.34
N TYR A 224 -2.64 -6.76 -17.18
CA TYR A 224 -2.84 -5.47 -17.83
C TYR A 224 -1.98 -4.36 -17.22
N ILE A 225 -1.87 -4.33 -15.88
CA ILE A 225 -1.21 -3.22 -15.18
C ILE A 225 0.28 -3.48 -14.91
N SER A 226 0.71 -4.74 -14.77
CA SER A 226 2.00 -5.08 -14.18
C SER A 226 3.10 -5.25 -15.22
N ASP A 227 4.30 -4.81 -14.88
CA ASP A 227 5.53 -5.01 -15.65
C ASP A 227 6.08 -6.43 -15.44
N ARG A 228 5.99 -6.95 -14.20
CA ARG A 228 6.37 -8.31 -13.79
C ARG A 228 5.32 -8.89 -12.87
N ILE A 229 5.22 -10.22 -12.85
CA ILE A 229 4.19 -10.95 -12.08
C ILE A 229 4.85 -12.03 -11.24
N GLY A 230 4.47 -12.09 -9.96
CA GLY A 230 4.68 -13.20 -9.05
C GLY A 230 3.37 -13.96 -8.79
N VAL A 231 3.48 -15.27 -8.61
CA VAL A 231 2.36 -16.18 -8.35
C VAL A 231 2.59 -16.90 -7.03
#